data_ee2c066f93af1566a3e8e63e2a4308ea
#
_entry.id   ee2c066f93af1566a3e8e63e2a4308ea
#
_cell.length_a   1.000
_cell.length_b   1.000
_cell.length_c   1.000
_cell.angle_alpha   90.00
_cell.angle_beta   90.00
_cell.angle_gamma   90.00
#
_symmetry.space_group_name_H-M   'P 1'
#
loop_
_entity.id
_entity.type
_entity.pdbx_description
1 polymer ?
#
loop_
_entity_poly.entity_id
_entity_poly.type
_entity_poly.pdbx_seq_one_letter_code
_entity_poly.pdbx_strand_id
1 'polypeptide(L)'
;MTNSIQISCSKTNLKTIRDFVTQYLSQYELSEIVLNQIVLAVDEIAANLIIHANKEDASKFLELEISRHDKQLLFEISDHGISFQRTNYKEPDIEEHIRIGKKGGVGIAIVNRIMDKVEFLTEGDRNICRLYKTVF
;
A
#
# COMPACT_ATOMS: atom_id res chain seq x y z
N MET A 1 -18.42 3.70 -3.51
CA MET A 1 -17.77 4.60 -4.47
C MET A 1 -16.28 4.31 -4.50
N THR A 2 -15.69 4.37 -5.68
CA THR A 2 -14.28 4.04 -5.88
C THR A 2 -13.50 5.27 -6.29
N ASN A 3 -12.36 5.49 -5.67
CA ASN A 3 -11.46 6.57 -6.05
C ASN A 3 -10.07 5.99 -6.31
N SER A 4 -9.38 6.55 -7.28
CA SER A 4 -8.04 6.09 -7.60
C SER A 4 -7.11 7.25 -7.90
N ILE A 5 -5.81 7.00 -7.72
CA ILE A 5 -4.76 7.96 -8.04
C ILE A 5 -3.56 7.18 -8.57
N GLN A 6 -2.85 7.80 -9.51
CA GLN A 6 -1.64 7.22 -10.06
C GLN A 6 -0.49 8.19 -9.84
N ILE A 7 0.63 7.70 -9.34
CA ILE A 7 1.80 8.54 -9.08
C ILE A 7 3.05 7.85 -9.59
N SER A 8 4.10 8.62 -9.81
CA SER A 8 5.38 8.00 -10.16
C SER A 8 6.04 7.46 -8.91
N CYS A 9 6.94 6.50 -9.08
CA CYS A 9 7.60 5.83 -7.96
C CYS A 9 8.74 6.68 -7.42
N SER A 10 8.38 7.77 -6.77
CA SER A 10 9.31 8.67 -6.12
C SER A 10 8.87 8.88 -4.69
N LYS A 11 9.82 8.90 -3.77
CA LYS A 11 9.49 9.10 -2.35
C LYS A 11 8.77 10.41 -2.10
N THR A 12 8.98 11.40 -2.96
CA THR A 12 8.31 12.69 -2.79
C THR A 12 6.81 12.57 -2.99
N ASN A 13 6.35 11.50 -3.64
CA ASN A 13 4.93 11.29 -3.87
C ASN A 13 4.23 10.56 -2.73
N LEU A 14 4.97 10.17 -1.70
CA LEU A 14 4.34 9.51 -0.55
C LEU A 14 3.38 10.47 0.16
N LYS A 15 3.73 11.75 0.22
CA LYS A 15 2.83 12.73 0.81
C LYS A 15 1.52 12.80 0.02
N THR A 16 1.61 12.73 -1.31
CA THR A 16 0.41 12.73 -2.15
C THR A 16 -0.49 11.54 -1.83
N ILE A 17 0.10 10.39 -1.61
CA ILE A 17 -0.66 9.19 -1.23
C ILE A 17 -1.35 9.42 0.12
N ARG A 18 -0.62 9.93 1.11
CA ARG A 18 -1.20 10.16 2.44
C ARG A 18 -2.34 11.16 2.38
N ASP A 19 -2.17 12.22 1.61
CA ASP A 19 -3.20 13.24 1.48
C ASP A 19 -4.43 12.68 0.77
N PHE A 20 -4.22 11.85 -0.25
CA PHE A 20 -5.31 11.24 -0.98
C PHE A 20 -6.15 10.33 -0.07
N VAL A 21 -5.48 9.50 0.72
CA VAL A 21 -6.17 8.60 1.65
C VAL A 21 -6.94 9.41 2.69
N THR A 22 -6.30 10.42 3.25
CA THR A 22 -6.93 11.27 4.26
C THR A 22 -8.18 11.93 3.70
N GLN A 23 -8.10 12.46 2.50
CA GLN A 23 -9.24 13.11 1.88
C GLN A 23 -10.37 12.13 1.58
N TYR A 24 -10.04 10.94 1.09
CA TYR A 24 -11.06 9.93 0.84
C TYR A 24 -11.79 9.58 2.13
N LEU A 25 -11.03 9.36 3.20
CA LEU A 25 -11.60 8.95 4.48
C LEU A 25 -12.38 10.05 5.17
N SER A 26 -12.15 11.30 4.79
CA SER A 26 -12.84 12.42 5.44
C SER A 26 -14.34 12.41 5.21
N GLN A 27 -14.84 11.66 4.24
CA GLN A 27 -16.26 11.55 4.01
C GLN A 27 -16.95 10.67 5.06
N TYR A 28 -16.18 9.92 5.83
CA TYR A 28 -16.71 9.06 6.87
C TYR A 28 -16.37 9.64 8.24
N GLU A 29 -17.13 9.25 9.25
CA GLU A 29 -16.89 9.74 10.61
C GLU A 29 -16.01 8.75 11.36
N LEU A 30 -14.76 8.66 10.96
CA LEU A 30 -13.83 7.76 11.61
C LEU A 30 -13.09 8.48 12.73
N SER A 31 -12.72 7.73 13.76
CA SER A 31 -11.92 8.31 14.84
C SER A 31 -10.56 8.69 14.27
N GLU A 32 -9.91 9.66 14.93
CA GLU A 32 -8.60 10.10 14.49
C GLU A 32 -7.59 8.97 14.56
N ILE A 33 -7.72 8.11 15.55
CA ILE A 33 -6.82 6.97 15.69
C ILE A 33 -6.96 6.02 14.52
N VAL A 34 -8.18 5.67 14.15
CA VAL A 34 -8.41 4.75 13.03
C VAL A 34 -7.93 5.38 11.73
N LEU A 35 -8.24 6.65 11.52
CA LEU A 35 -7.80 7.37 10.34
C LEU A 35 -6.29 7.32 10.20
N ASN A 36 -5.58 7.66 11.27
CA ASN A 36 -4.13 7.69 11.24
C ASN A 36 -3.52 6.31 11.04
N GLN A 37 -4.13 5.27 11.60
CA GLN A 37 -3.67 3.90 11.40
C GLN A 37 -3.77 3.49 9.95
N ILE A 38 -4.90 3.79 9.31
CA ILE A 38 -5.10 3.44 7.92
C ILE A 38 -4.08 4.17 7.04
N VAL A 39 -3.91 5.47 7.26
CA VAL A 39 -2.95 6.25 6.48
C VAL A 39 -1.55 5.67 6.63
N LEU A 40 -1.17 5.32 7.85
CA LEU A 40 0.14 4.72 8.10
C LEU A 40 0.31 3.41 7.35
N ALA A 41 -0.69 2.54 7.38
CA ALA A 41 -0.60 1.25 6.72
C ALA A 41 -0.44 1.40 5.21
N VAL A 42 -1.24 2.27 4.59
CA VAL A 42 -1.15 2.49 3.16
C VAL A 42 0.20 3.09 2.79
N ASP A 43 0.66 4.04 3.58
CA ASP A 43 1.94 4.70 3.36
C ASP A 43 3.10 3.68 3.40
N GLU A 44 3.06 2.75 4.34
CA GLU A 44 4.10 1.74 4.47
C GLU A 44 4.16 0.83 3.25
N ILE A 45 2.99 0.40 2.74
CA ILE A 45 2.96 -0.44 1.55
C ILE A 45 3.44 0.35 0.33
N ALA A 46 2.98 1.59 0.19
CA ALA A 46 3.41 2.42 -0.94
C ALA A 46 4.92 2.64 -0.89
N ALA A 47 5.47 2.91 0.29
CA ALA A 47 6.89 3.11 0.44
C ALA A 47 7.68 1.85 0.05
N ASN A 48 7.19 0.68 0.46
CA ASN A 48 7.84 -0.58 0.10
C ASN A 48 7.85 -0.80 -1.40
N LEU A 49 6.75 -0.50 -2.08
CA LEU A 49 6.69 -0.66 -3.53
C LEU A 49 7.60 0.35 -4.23
N ILE A 50 7.61 1.59 -3.78
CA ILE A 50 8.44 2.62 -4.38
C ILE A 50 9.92 2.34 -4.16
N ILE A 51 10.30 2.07 -2.93
CA ILE A 51 11.71 1.96 -2.57
C ILE A 51 12.30 0.61 -2.91
N HIS A 52 11.63 -0.44 -2.52
CA HIS A 52 12.19 -1.79 -2.64
C HIS A 52 11.84 -2.48 -3.95
N ALA A 53 10.59 -2.44 -4.35
CA ALA A 53 10.18 -3.12 -5.57
C ALA A 53 10.59 -2.37 -6.82
N ASN A 54 10.45 -1.05 -6.82
CA ASN A 54 10.71 -0.23 -8.00
C ASN A 54 11.94 0.65 -7.88
N LYS A 55 12.66 0.54 -6.76
CA LYS A 55 13.96 1.20 -6.54
C LYS A 55 13.94 2.69 -6.80
N GLU A 56 12.82 3.34 -6.47
CA GLU A 56 12.63 4.78 -6.62
C GLU A 56 12.78 5.24 -8.08
N ASP A 57 12.44 4.36 -9.02
CA ASP A 57 12.52 4.70 -10.44
C ASP A 57 11.28 5.50 -10.83
N ALA A 58 11.46 6.80 -11.01
CA ALA A 58 10.35 7.70 -11.30
C ALA A 58 9.70 7.46 -12.66
N SER A 59 10.31 6.64 -13.52
CA SER A 59 9.70 6.30 -14.79
C SER A 59 8.64 5.21 -14.63
N LYS A 60 8.53 4.64 -13.45
CA LYS A 60 7.53 3.63 -13.15
C LYS A 60 6.43 4.23 -12.30
N PHE A 61 5.26 3.62 -12.34
CA PHE A 61 4.09 4.19 -11.70
C PHE A 61 3.46 3.26 -10.69
N LEU A 62 2.82 3.88 -9.72
CA LEU A 62 2.09 3.21 -8.67
C LEU A 62 0.65 3.69 -8.75
N GLU A 63 -0.31 2.79 -8.56
CA GLU A 63 -1.71 3.16 -8.53
C GLU A 63 -2.33 2.73 -7.21
N LEU A 64 -3.11 3.60 -6.61
CA LEU A 64 -3.88 3.29 -5.42
C LEU A 64 -5.35 3.46 -5.75
N GLU A 65 -6.12 2.43 -5.48
CA GLU A 65 -7.57 2.48 -5.66
C GLU A 65 -8.22 2.17 -4.33
N ILE A 66 -9.17 3.00 -3.92
CA ILE A 66 -9.88 2.80 -2.66
C ILE A 66 -11.36 2.60 -2.97
N SER A 67 -11.94 1.55 -2.40
CA SER A 67 -13.35 1.26 -2.58
C SER A 67 -13.97 0.81 -1.28
N ARG A 68 -15.28 0.97 -1.18
CA ARG A 68 -16.03 0.51 -0.01
C ARG A 68 -16.96 -0.61 -0.41
N HIS A 69 -16.92 -1.69 0.35
CA HIS A 69 -17.80 -2.84 0.13
C HIS A 69 -18.51 -3.14 1.45
N ASP A 70 -19.72 -2.61 1.58
CA ASP A 70 -20.54 -2.74 2.80
C ASP A 70 -19.80 -2.11 3.98
N LYS A 71 -19.34 -2.90 4.94
CA LYS A 71 -18.67 -2.38 6.15
C LYS A 71 -17.15 -2.36 6.02
N GLN A 72 -16.64 -2.75 4.89
CA GLN A 72 -15.21 -2.92 4.70
C GLN A 72 -14.66 -1.97 3.66
N LEU A 73 -13.48 -1.43 3.94
CA LEU A 73 -12.74 -0.65 2.96
C LEU A 73 -11.65 -1.52 2.35
N LEU A 74 -11.47 -1.37 1.05
CA LEU A 74 -10.41 -2.06 0.32
C LEU A 74 -9.47 -1.03 -0.28
N PHE A 75 -8.18 -1.19 0.01
CA PHE A 75 -7.14 -0.35 -0.56
C PHE A 75 -6.29 -1.26 -1.44
N GLU A 76 -6.34 -1.02 -2.74
CA GLU A 76 -5.55 -1.82 -3.67
C GLU A 76 -4.42 -0.97 -4.21
N ILE A 77 -3.19 -1.40 -3.94
CA ILE A 77 -2.00 -0.67 -4.37
C ILE A 77 -1.27 -1.56 -5.36
N SER A 78 -1.06 -1.06 -6.58
CA SER A 78 -0.40 -1.85 -7.60
C SER A 78 0.64 -1.02 -8.32
N ASP A 79 1.69 -1.69 -8.81
CA ASP A 79 2.67 -1.00 -9.61
C ASP A 79 2.44 -1.36 -11.08
N HIS A 80 2.88 -0.45 -11.94
CA HIS A 80 2.77 -0.64 -13.37
C HIS A 80 4.14 -0.66 -14.00
N GLY A 81 5.16 -0.73 -13.19
CA GLY A 81 6.50 -0.87 -13.69
C GLY A 81 6.69 -2.30 -14.07
N ILE A 82 7.62 -2.53 -14.89
CA ILE A 82 7.83 -3.86 -15.21
C ILE A 82 9.05 -4.37 -14.67
N SER A 83 9.74 -3.68 -14.04
CA SER A 83 10.97 -4.04 -13.64
C SER A 83 11.11 -5.17 -12.76
N PHE A 84 10.06 -5.74 -12.39
CA PHE A 84 10.14 -6.59 -11.32
C PHE A 84 9.95 -8.00 -11.72
N GLN A 85 10.90 -8.80 -11.39
CA GLN A 85 10.85 -10.21 -11.65
C GLN A 85 9.89 -10.83 -10.66
N ARG A 86 8.88 -11.52 -11.13
CA ARG A 86 7.94 -12.15 -10.23
C ARG A 86 8.63 -13.06 -9.23
N THR A 87 9.73 -13.67 -9.65
CA THR A 87 10.48 -14.52 -8.75
C THR A 87 11.15 -13.74 -7.63
N ASN A 88 11.28 -12.43 -7.81
CA ASN A 88 11.92 -11.59 -6.79
C ASN A 88 10.91 -10.91 -5.88
N TYR A 89 9.66 -10.85 -6.32
CA TYR A 89 8.67 -10.19 -5.51
C TYR A 89 7.68 -11.19 -5.01
N LYS A 90 7.91 -11.63 -3.84
CA LYS A 90 7.06 -12.61 -3.22
C LYS A 90 6.89 -12.21 -1.78
N GLU A 91 5.86 -12.72 -1.18
CA GLU A 91 5.66 -12.56 0.22
C GLU A 91 6.91 -12.92 1.03
N PRO A 92 7.65 -13.99 0.69
CA PRO A 92 8.86 -14.30 1.41
C PRO A 92 9.91 -13.19 1.41
N ASP A 93 9.97 -12.39 0.33
CA ASP A 93 10.92 -11.28 0.30
C ASP A 93 10.59 -10.25 1.35
N ILE A 94 9.30 -10.00 1.54
CA ILE A 94 8.86 -9.07 2.56
C ILE A 94 9.14 -9.64 3.94
N GLU A 95 8.89 -10.92 4.12
CA GLU A 95 9.17 -11.58 5.38
C GLU A 95 10.65 -11.56 5.71
N GLU A 96 11.48 -11.68 4.68
CA GLU A 96 12.90 -11.64 4.88
C GLU A 96 13.35 -10.27 5.37
N HIS A 97 12.77 -9.20 4.84
CA HIS A 97 13.06 -7.86 5.33
C HIS A 97 12.70 -7.73 6.81
N ILE A 98 11.59 -8.31 7.19
CA ILE A 98 11.16 -8.29 8.59
C ILE A 98 12.18 -9.01 9.46
N ARG A 99 12.61 -10.20 9.01
CA ARG A 99 13.49 -11.03 9.76
C ARG A 99 14.85 -10.39 10.03
N ILE A 100 15.39 -9.69 9.06
CA ILE A 100 16.68 -9.07 9.23
C ILE A 100 16.59 -7.64 9.76
N GLY A 101 15.40 -7.22 10.18
CA GLY A 101 15.24 -5.96 10.87
C GLY A 101 15.36 -4.72 10.04
N LYS A 102 15.12 -4.81 8.75
CA LYS A 102 15.14 -3.64 7.92
C LYS A 102 13.92 -2.78 8.18
N LYS A 103 14.05 -1.48 7.93
CA LYS A 103 12.97 -0.55 8.22
C LYS A 103 11.65 -0.97 7.58
N GLY A 104 11.68 -1.38 6.33
CA GLY A 104 10.47 -1.79 5.65
C GLY A 104 9.82 -3.00 6.32
N GLY A 105 10.64 -3.87 6.95
CA GLY A 105 10.11 -5.03 7.61
C GLY A 105 9.27 -4.67 8.81
N VAL A 106 9.71 -3.66 9.57
CA VAL A 106 8.95 -3.20 10.73
C VAL A 106 7.62 -2.64 10.28
N GLY A 107 7.62 -1.89 9.17
CA GLY A 107 6.39 -1.31 8.63
C GLY A 107 5.38 -2.37 8.24
N ILE A 108 5.83 -3.46 7.62
CA ILE A 108 4.92 -4.54 7.23
C ILE A 108 4.28 -5.17 8.45
N ALA A 109 5.02 -5.34 9.54
CA ALA A 109 4.44 -5.88 10.77
C ALA A 109 3.33 -4.97 11.28
N ILE A 110 3.50 -3.67 11.18
CA ILE A 110 2.48 -2.71 11.60
C ILE A 110 1.25 -2.83 10.70
N VAL A 111 1.46 -2.95 9.39
CA VAL A 111 0.35 -3.10 8.44
C VAL A 111 -0.49 -4.32 8.79
N ASN A 112 0.16 -5.43 9.10
CA ASN A 112 -0.56 -6.65 9.46
C ASN A 112 -1.37 -6.51 10.74
N ARG A 113 -0.95 -5.63 11.63
CA ARG A 113 -1.70 -5.39 12.86
C ARG A 113 -2.88 -4.47 12.63
N ILE A 114 -2.74 -3.51 11.75
CA ILE A 114 -3.79 -2.52 11.49
C ILE A 114 -4.89 -3.09 10.62
N MET A 115 -4.51 -3.80 9.56
CA MET A 115 -5.48 -4.30 8.60
C MET A 115 -6.03 -5.65 9.01
N ASP A 116 -7.28 -5.91 8.62
CA ASP A 116 -7.91 -7.19 8.90
C ASP A 116 -7.36 -8.28 7.99
N LYS A 117 -6.95 -7.91 6.79
CA LYS A 117 -6.41 -8.86 5.83
C LYS A 117 -5.46 -8.14 4.89
N VAL A 118 -4.36 -8.79 4.55
CA VAL A 118 -3.39 -8.26 3.61
C VAL A 118 -3.09 -9.35 2.59
N GLU A 119 -3.21 -9.01 1.31
CA GLU A 119 -2.92 -9.95 0.23
C GLU A 119 -1.87 -9.39 -0.70
N PHE A 120 -0.94 -10.23 -1.13
CA PHE A 120 0.05 -9.86 -2.12
C PHE A 120 -0.16 -10.77 -3.33
N LEU A 121 -0.37 -10.15 -4.49
CA LEU A 121 -0.67 -10.87 -5.74
C LEU A 121 0.24 -10.40 -6.85
N THR A 122 0.35 -11.22 -7.87
CA THR A 122 1.07 -10.85 -9.08
C THR A 122 0.20 -11.22 -10.28
N GLU A 123 -0.04 -10.27 -11.16
CA GLU A 123 -0.79 -10.50 -12.39
C GLU A 123 0.01 -9.95 -13.54
N GLY A 124 0.52 -10.84 -14.40
CA GLY A 124 1.40 -10.41 -15.48
C GLY A 124 2.63 -9.73 -14.89
N ASP A 125 2.85 -8.48 -15.26
CA ASP A 125 3.98 -7.72 -14.76
C ASP A 125 3.62 -6.81 -13.60
N ARG A 126 2.41 -6.91 -13.09
CA ARG A 126 1.95 -6.05 -12.01
C ARG A 126 2.06 -6.74 -10.67
N ASN A 127 2.49 -5.99 -9.67
CA ASN A 127 2.46 -6.43 -8.29
C ASN A 127 1.29 -5.71 -7.64
N ILE A 128 0.46 -6.45 -6.93
CA ILE A 128 -0.75 -5.92 -6.34
C ILE A 128 -0.77 -6.26 -4.86
N CYS A 129 -1.05 -5.25 -4.03
CA CYS A 129 -1.25 -5.45 -2.61
C CYS A 129 -2.66 -4.99 -2.26
N ARG A 130 -3.44 -5.83 -1.60
CA ARG A 130 -4.78 -5.50 -1.17
C ARG A 130 -4.85 -5.46 0.34
N LEU A 131 -5.35 -4.35 0.86
CA LEU A 131 -5.50 -4.15 2.29
C LEU A 131 -6.99 -4.02 2.60
N TYR A 132 -7.47 -4.83 3.51
CA TYR A 132 -8.88 -4.83 3.89
C TYR A 132 -9.03 -4.36 5.32
N LYS A 133 -9.96 -3.43 5.55
CA LYS A 133 -10.20 -2.90 6.89
C LYS A 133 -11.70 -2.72 7.11
N THR A 134 -12.23 -3.39 8.12
CA THR A 134 -13.63 -3.21 8.51
C THR A 134 -13.70 -2.03 9.45
N VAL A 135 -14.48 -1.01 9.08
CA VAL A 135 -14.57 0.23 9.86
C VAL A 135 -15.99 0.67 10.15
N PHE A 136 -16.97 0.03 9.56
CA PHE A 136 -18.37 0.47 9.73
C PHE A 136 -19.23 -0.52 10.46
#